data_9baec5c5ea390fefe6217f064fe94c13
#
_entry.id   9baec5c5ea390fefe6217f064fe94c13
#
_cell.length_a   1.000
_cell.length_b   1.000
_cell.length_c   1.000
_cell.angle_alpha   90.00
_cell.angle_beta   90.00
_cell.angle_gamma   90.00
#
_symmetry.space_group_name_H-M   'P 1'
#
loop_
_entity.id
_entity.type
_entity.pdbx_description
1 polymer ?
#
loop_
_entity_poly.entity_id
_entity_poly.type
_entity_poly.pdbx_seq_one_letter_code
_entity_poly.pdbx_strand_id
1 'polypeptide(L)'
;ARTILKYGAATVVMAFDEEGQATTYDRKIEICGRAYRLLRENLDFPPGDIIFDPNVLTVATGMAEHFDYGIDFVRAAEWIHANLPGARVSGGLSNPSFAFRGNNYVRETMHTVFLDEAIPRGMDMAILNPSAMIPSESVPEALRLAIRGVLFTRRDEEATELLIALAEEIRLRKEAEK
;
A
#
# COMPACT_ATOMS: atom_id res chain seq x y z
N ALA A 1 -20.69 12.94 3.68
CA ALA A 1 -21.07 11.68 4.36
C ALA A 1 -22.60 11.48 4.42
N ARG A 2 -23.43 12.47 4.86
CA ARG A 2 -24.92 12.31 4.95
C ARG A 2 -25.57 11.91 3.63
N THR A 3 -25.11 12.46 2.50
CA THR A 3 -25.62 12.11 1.17
C THR A 3 -25.30 10.68 0.80
N ILE A 4 -24.08 10.22 1.09
CA ILE A 4 -23.63 8.84 0.87
C ILE A 4 -24.50 7.87 1.66
N LEU A 5 -24.68 8.16 2.95
CA LEU A 5 -25.54 7.36 3.84
C LEU A 5 -26.99 7.27 3.34
N LYS A 6 -27.54 8.40 2.84
CA LYS A 6 -28.91 8.44 2.29
C LYS A 6 -29.10 7.46 1.12
N TYR A 7 -28.08 7.25 0.32
CA TYR A 7 -28.12 6.34 -0.84
C TYR A 7 -27.62 4.92 -0.53
N GLY A 8 -27.25 4.64 0.73
CA GLY A 8 -26.76 3.31 1.13
C GLY A 8 -25.45 2.91 0.47
N ALA A 9 -24.59 3.88 0.16
CA ALA A 9 -23.31 3.61 -0.48
C ALA A 9 -22.17 3.50 0.54
N ALA A 10 -21.21 2.63 0.29
CA ALA A 10 -19.93 2.61 1.01
C ALA A 10 -19.08 3.83 0.63
N THR A 11 -18.13 4.19 1.48
CA THR A 11 -17.22 5.32 1.23
C THR A 11 -15.77 4.95 1.48
N VAL A 12 -14.89 5.37 0.58
CA VAL A 12 -13.44 5.34 0.82
C VAL A 12 -13.04 6.62 1.54
N VAL A 13 -12.38 6.46 2.68
CA VAL A 13 -11.87 7.55 3.52
C VAL A 13 -10.34 7.48 3.50
N MET A 14 -9.72 8.42 2.82
CA MET A 14 -8.26 8.52 2.78
C MET A 14 -7.72 9.08 4.10
N ALA A 15 -6.53 8.62 4.51
CA ALA A 15 -5.80 9.22 5.64
C ALA A 15 -5.22 10.58 5.23
N PHE A 16 -6.10 11.57 5.17
CA PHE A 16 -5.84 12.94 4.75
C PHE A 16 -6.66 13.90 5.63
N ASP A 17 -6.06 14.96 6.12
CA ASP A 17 -6.72 15.96 6.92
C ASP A 17 -6.28 17.38 6.59
N GLU A 18 -6.54 18.32 7.48
CA GLU A 18 -6.25 19.74 7.31
C GLU A 18 -4.75 20.06 7.18
N GLU A 19 -3.89 19.16 7.68
CA GLU A 19 -2.43 19.25 7.58
C GLU A 19 -1.88 18.56 6.34
N GLY A 20 -2.70 17.77 5.64
CA GLY A 20 -2.35 17.06 4.43
C GLY A 20 -2.38 15.53 4.55
N GLN A 21 -1.66 14.88 3.66
CA GLN A 21 -1.60 13.44 3.55
C GLN A 21 -0.76 12.81 4.68
N ALA A 22 -1.32 11.79 5.34
CA ALA A 22 -0.57 11.04 6.33
C ALA A 22 0.54 10.21 5.68
N THR A 23 1.78 10.46 6.08
CA THR A 23 2.96 9.72 5.61
C THR A 23 3.47 8.72 6.64
N THR A 24 3.32 8.99 7.93
CA THR A 24 3.78 8.14 9.03
C THR A 24 2.66 7.26 9.60
N TYR A 25 3.04 6.15 10.22
CA TYR A 25 2.12 5.27 10.93
C TYR A 25 1.21 6.02 11.91
N ASP A 26 1.79 6.86 12.77
CA ASP A 26 1.04 7.57 13.81
C ASP A 26 -0.01 8.51 13.21
N ARG A 27 0.33 9.23 12.14
CA ARG A 27 -0.63 10.09 11.44
C ARG A 27 -1.73 9.29 10.74
N LYS A 28 -1.41 8.13 10.16
CA LYS A 28 -2.40 7.26 9.52
C LYS A 28 -3.44 6.79 10.52
N ILE A 29 -3.03 6.28 11.68
CA ILE A 29 -3.96 5.78 12.71
C ILE A 29 -4.73 6.90 13.40
N GLU A 30 -4.12 8.06 13.61
CA GLU A 30 -4.78 9.24 14.18
C GLU A 30 -5.95 9.70 13.28
N ILE A 31 -5.68 9.92 11.98
CA ILE A 31 -6.68 10.40 11.03
C ILE A 31 -7.80 9.37 10.83
N CYS A 32 -7.45 8.09 10.62
CA CYS A 32 -8.44 7.03 10.46
C CYS A 32 -9.31 6.88 11.71
N GLY A 33 -8.71 6.91 12.90
CA GLY A 33 -9.43 6.83 14.16
C GLY A 33 -10.37 8.03 14.38
N ARG A 34 -9.91 9.25 14.06
CA ARG A 34 -10.74 10.47 14.11
C ARG A 34 -11.92 10.37 13.14
N ALA A 35 -11.66 9.99 11.90
CA ALA A 35 -12.69 9.85 10.88
C ALA A 35 -13.73 8.77 11.24
N TYR A 36 -13.28 7.63 11.76
CA TYR A 36 -14.16 6.56 12.22
C TYR A 36 -15.12 7.06 13.31
N ARG A 37 -14.61 7.72 14.36
CA ARG A 37 -15.45 8.28 15.43
C ARG A 37 -16.48 9.26 14.88
N LEU A 38 -16.06 10.20 14.01
CA LEU A 38 -16.97 11.18 13.41
C LEU A 38 -18.09 10.52 12.59
N LEU A 39 -17.79 9.48 11.83
CA LEU A 39 -18.77 8.76 11.01
C LEU A 39 -19.72 7.94 11.88
N ARG A 40 -19.21 7.27 12.92
CA ARG A 40 -20.01 6.43 13.80
C ARG A 40 -20.86 7.24 14.79
N GLU A 41 -20.25 8.20 15.48
CA GLU A 41 -20.93 8.93 16.57
C GLU A 41 -21.90 9.99 16.03
N ASN A 42 -21.55 10.67 14.93
CA ASN A 42 -22.37 11.78 14.43
C ASN A 42 -23.38 11.36 13.35
N LEU A 43 -23.17 10.24 12.69
CA LEU A 43 -23.98 9.84 11.53
C LEU A 43 -24.52 8.41 11.64
N ASP A 44 -24.09 7.63 12.63
CA ASP A 44 -24.35 6.18 12.71
C ASP A 44 -24.07 5.45 11.38
N PHE A 45 -22.98 5.84 10.72
CA PHE A 45 -22.58 5.27 9.43
C PHE A 45 -22.24 3.78 9.62
N PRO A 46 -22.79 2.85 8.79
CA PRO A 46 -22.51 1.42 8.95
C PRO A 46 -21.00 1.15 8.90
N PRO A 47 -20.41 0.46 9.88
CA PRO A 47 -18.96 0.28 9.92
C PRO A 47 -18.42 -0.52 8.72
N GLY A 48 -19.19 -1.49 8.21
CA GLY A 48 -18.83 -2.27 7.01
C GLY A 48 -18.78 -1.47 5.71
N ASP A 49 -19.36 -0.28 5.69
CA ASP A 49 -19.37 0.65 4.55
C ASP A 49 -18.29 1.72 4.66
N ILE A 50 -17.48 1.70 5.74
CA ILE A 50 -16.30 2.57 5.91
C ILE A 50 -15.08 1.81 5.43
N ILE A 51 -14.47 2.30 4.35
CA ILE A 51 -13.26 1.71 3.77
C ILE A 51 -12.14 2.73 3.94
N PHE A 52 -11.14 2.42 4.77
CA PHE A 52 -9.98 3.30 4.91
C PHE A 52 -8.94 3.04 3.84
N ASP A 53 -8.42 4.13 3.26
CA ASP A 53 -7.16 4.11 2.49
C ASP A 53 -6.09 4.87 3.29
N PRO A 54 -5.24 4.15 4.05
CA PRO A 54 -4.18 4.78 4.83
C PRO A 54 -2.98 5.22 3.99
N ASN A 55 -3.15 5.44 2.71
CA ASN A 55 -2.19 5.90 1.72
C ASN A 55 -1.01 4.93 1.51
N VAL A 56 -1.04 4.20 0.40
CA VAL A 56 0.15 3.50 -0.12
C VAL A 56 1.02 4.52 -0.85
N LEU A 57 2.23 4.75 -0.36
CA LEU A 57 3.14 5.77 -0.87
C LEU A 57 4.31 5.16 -1.65
N THR A 58 4.99 6.00 -2.44
CA THR A 58 6.14 5.59 -3.26
C THR A 58 7.34 5.28 -2.39
N VAL A 59 7.99 4.14 -2.64
CA VAL A 59 9.25 3.72 -2.02
C VAL A 59 10.40 3.74 -3.03
N ALA A 60 11.62 3.42 -2.60
CA ALA A 60 12.82 3.36 -3.45
C ALA A 60 13.12 4.69 -4.19
N THR A 61 12.90 5.80 -3.52
CA THR A 61 13.13 7.14 -4.09
C THR A 61 14.51 7.69 -3.74
N GLY A 62 15.29 6.97 -2.92
CA GLY A 62 16.56 7.45 -2.36
C GLY A 62 16.42 8.42 -1.20
N MET A 63 15.19 8.75 -0.78
CA MET A 63 14.92 9.66 0.34
C MET A 63 14.66 8.84 1.61
N ALA A 64 15.44 9.11 2.68
CA ALA A 64 15.37 8.35 3.93
C ALA A 64 13.98 8.35 4.60
N GLU A 65 13.22 9.41 4.43
CA GLU A 65 11.84 9.56 4.93
C GLU A 65 10.84 8.60 4.26
N HIS A 66 11.19 8.04 3.09
CA HIS A 66 10.32 7.14 2.34
C HIS A 66 10.55 5.65 2.65
N PHE A 67 11.57 5.30 3.44
CA PHE A 67 11.88 3.89 3.73
C PHE A 67 10.80 3.18 4.53
N ASP A 68 10.10 3.88 5.40
CA ASP A 68 9.09 3.28 6.28
C ASP A 68 7.69 3.23 5.66
N TYR A 69 7.46 3.77 4.46
CA TYR A 69 6.11 3.94 3.89
C TYR A 69 5.34 2.63 3.69
N GLY A 70 6.00 1.57 3.23
CA GLY A 70 5.37 0.27 3.03
C GLY A 70 4.99 -0.40 4.35
N ILE A 71 5.93 -0.44 5.30
CA ILE A 71 5.69 -1.03 6.61
C ILE A 71 4.66 -0.23 7.42
N ASP A 72 4.66 1.10 7.32
CA ASP A 72 3.70 1.95 8.01
C ASP A 72 2.27 1.79 7.48
N PHE A 73 2.10 1.52 6.17
CA PHE A 73 0.79 1.16 5.63
C PHE A 73 0.28 -0.16 6.23
N VAL A 74 1.10 -1.20 6.23
CA VAL A 74 0.71 -2.53 6.72
C VAL A 74 0.39 -2.49 8.21
N ARG A 75 1.20 -1.81 9.01
CA ARG A 75 0.94 -1.60 10.46
C ARG A 75 -0.35 -0.81 10.70
N ALA A 76 -0.64 0.20 9.86
CA ALA A 76 -1.88 0.95 9.94
C ALA A 76 -3.09 0.06 9.60
N ALA A 77 -2.99 -0.84 8.61
CA ALA A 77 -4.03 -1.80 8.29
C ALA A 77 -4.34 -2.74 9.47
N GLU A 78 -3.30 -3.31 10.09
CA GLU A 78 -3.44 -4.12 11.31
C GLU A 78 -4.14 -3.34 12.44
N TRP A 79 -3.72 -2.10 12.66
CA TRP A 79 -4.30 -1.27 13.71
C TRP A 79 -5.78 -0.94 13.44
N ILE A 80 -6.13 -0.63 12.18
CA ILE A 80 -7.51 -0.34 11.76
C ILE A 80 -8.41 -1.55 12.08
N HIS A 81 -8.01 -2.76 11.69
CA HIS A 81 -8.77 -3.96 11.98
C HIS A 81 -8.93 -4.23 13.48
N ALA A 82 -7.89 -3.98 14.28
CA ALA A 82 -7.91 -4.21 15.72
C ALA A 82 -8.74 -3.16 16.49
N ASN A 83 -8.79 -1.90 16.01
CA ASN A 83 -9.32 -0.77 16.79
C ASN A 83 -10.57 -0.13 16.19
N LEU A 84 -10.89 -0.36 14.92
CA LEU A 84 -12.04 0.23 14.22
C LEU A 84 -12.98 -0.89 13.74
N PRO A 85 -13.80 -1.47 14.64
CA PRO A 85 -14.57 -2.67 14.36
C PRO A 85 -15.47 -2.55 13.12
N GLY A 86 -15.35 -3.50 12.20
CA GLY A 86 -16.13 -3.59 10.97
C GLY A 86 -15.64 -2.73 9.81
N ALA A 87 -14.73 -1.76 10.05
CA ALA A 87 -14.11 -1.00 8.97
C ALA A 87 -13.22 -1.90 8.10
N ARG A 88 -13.05 -1.51 6.84
CA ARG A 88 -12.22 -2.21 5.86
C ARG A 88 -11.04 -1.36 5.43
N VAL A 89 -10.03 -2.01 4.84
CA VAL A 89 -8.83 -1.34 4.36
C VAL A 89 -8.64 -1.57 2.86
N SER A 90 -8.40 -0.48 2.14
CA SER A 90 -8.06 -0.47 0.71
C SER A 90 -6.73 0.23 0.48
N GLY A 91 -6.09 -0.03 -0.65
CA GLY A 91 -4.89 0.67 -1.07
C GLY A 91 -4.61 0.59 -2.56
N GLY A 92 -4.00 1.64 -3.11
CA GLY A 92 -3.61 1.74 -4.51
C GLY A 92 -2.19 1.22 -4.75
N LEU A 93 -2.03 0.14 -5.53
CA LEU A 93 -0.74 -0.54 -5.71
C LEU A 93 0.18 0.08 -6.77
N SER A 94 -0.26 1.08 -7.52
CA SER A 94 0.61 1.72 -8.51
C SER A 94 1.67 2.62 -7.87
N ASN A 95 1.40 3.15 -6.67
CA ASN A 95 2.27 4.12 -6.00
C ASN A 95 3.60 3.53 -5.52
N PRO A 96 3.66 2.40 -4.78
CA PRO A 96 4.91 1.89 -4.24
C PRO A 96 5.93 1.56 -5.34
N SER A 97 5.47 1.20 -6.53
CA SER A 97 6.32 0.82 -7.67
C SER A 97 6.65 1.97 -8.62
N PHE A 98 6.31 3.21 -8.26
CA PHE A 98 6.44 4.36 -9.17
C PHE A 98 7.88 4.64 -9.61
N ALA A 99 8.85 4.43 -8.72
CA ALA A 99 10.28 4.59 -9.02
C ALA A 99 10.78 3.67 -10.15
N PHE A 100 10.08 2.54 -10.40
CA PHE A 100 10.42 1.57 -11.44
C PHE A 100 9.59 1.71 -12.72
N ARG A 101 9.11 2.92 -13.04
CA ARG A 101 8.45 3.20 -14.32
C ARG A 101 9.37 2.82 -15.49
N GLY A 102 8.81 2.11 -16.47
CA GLY A 102 9.57 1.56 -17.60
C GLY A 102 9.97 0.09 -17.43
N ASN A 103 9.92 -0.47 -16.21
CA ASN A 103 10.13 -1.90 -15.97
C ASN A 103 8.85 -2.54 -15.40
N ASN A 104 7.92 -2.90 -16.29
CA ASN A 104 6.62 -3.44 -15.88
C ASN A 104 6.75 -4.72 -15.06
N TYR A 105 7.69 -5.60 -15.42
CA TYR A 105 7.87 -6.87 -14.69
C TYR A 105 8.24 -6.64 -13.21
N VAL A 106 9.17 -5.73 -12.93
CA VAL A 106 9.52 -5.37 -11.54
C VAL A 106 8.33 -4.75 -10.82
N ARG A 107 7.61 -3.84 -11.47
CA ARG A 107 6.43 -3.20 -10.89
C ARG A 107 5.33 -4.22 -10.54
N GLU A 108 5.02 -5.10 -11.45
CA GLU A 108 4.03 -6.16 -11.28
C GLU A 108 4.44 -7.13 -10.15
N THR A 109 5.73 -7.46 -10.10
CA THR A 109 6.28 -8.27 -8.99
C THR A 109 6.19 -7.54 -7.65
N MET A 110 6.46 -6.23 -7.61
CA MET A 110 6.29 -5.43 -6.40
C MET A 110 4.83 -5.43 -5.91
N HIS A 111 3.86 -5.38 -6.82
CA HIS A 111 2.43 -5.47 -6.47
C HIS A 111 2.11 -6.83 -5.81
N THR A 112 2.60 -7.93 -6.40
CA THR A 112 2.41 -9.27 -5.84
C THR A 112 3.02 -9.40 -4.46
N VAL A 113 4.29 -9.03 -4.29
CA VAL A 113 4.99 -9.09 -3.00
C VAL A 113 4.34 -8.20 -1.94
N PHE A 114 3.83 -7.03 -2.34
CA PHE A 114 3.10 -6.14 -1.43
C PHE A 114 1.81 -6.80 -0.94
N LEU A 115 1.02 -7.42 -1.82
CA LEU A 115 -0.21 -8.09 -1.46
C LEU A 115 0.02 -9.34 -0.60
N ASP A 116 1.06 -10.13 -0.90
CA ASP A 116 1.45 -11.29 -0.10
C ASP A 116 1.67 -10.94 1.38
N GLU A 117 2.13 -9.71 1.66
CA GLU A 117 2.35 -9.21 3.02
C GLU A 117 1.14 -8.45 3.60
N ALA A 118 0.46 -7.64 2.78
CA ALA A 118 -0.58 -6.73 3.26
C ALA A 118 -1.93 -7.43 3.50
N ILE A 119 -2.29 -8.44 2.69
CA ILE A 119 -3.57 -9.15 2.84
C ILE A 119 -3.65 -9.89 4.19
N PRO A 120 -2.66 -10.71 4.60
CA PRO A 120 -2.69 -11.37 5.91
C PRO A 120 -2.74 -10.40 7.09
N ARG A 121 -2.33 -9.15 6.87
CA ARG A 121 -2.28 -8.06 7.87
C ARG A 121 -3.44 -7.08 7.78
N GLY A 122 -4.51 -7.44 7.06
CA GLY A 122 -5.77 -6.71 7.11
C GLY A 122 -6.05 -5.78 5.93
N MET A 123 -5.34 -5.90 4.83
CA MET A 123 -5.76 -5.24 3.59
C MET A 123 -6.88 -6.06 2.92
N ASP A 124 -8.09 -5.49 2.84
CA ASP A 124 -9.27 -6.17 2.30
C ASP A 124 -9.42 -5.99 0.78
N MET A 125 -8.99 -4.85 0.27
CA MET A 125 -9.20 -4.43 -1.11
C MET A 125 -7.94 -3.79 -1.69
N ALA A 126 -7.73 -3.96 -2.99
CA ALA A 126 -6.64 -3.32 -3.72
C ALA A 126 -7.14 -2.67 -5.00
N ILE A 127 -6.62 -1.47 -5.30
CA ILE A 127 -6.81 -0.82 -6.59
C ILE A 127 -5.57 -1.10 -7.44
N LEU A 128 -5.73 -1.94 -8.45
CA LEU A 128 -4.66 -2.39 -9.33
C LEU A 128 -5.19 -2.76 -10.72
N ASN A 129 -4.28 -2.98 -11.68
CA ASN A 129 -4.63 -3.62 -12.94
C ASN A 129 -4.56 -5.15 -12.79
N PRO A 130 -5.71 -5.86 -12.79
CA PRO A 130 -5.70 -7.31 -12.57
C PRO A 130 -4.96 -8.09 -13.68
N SER A 131 -4.89 -7.55 -14.89
CA SER A 131 -4.15 -8.17 -16.01
C SER A 131 -2.62 -8.07 -15.86
N ALA A 132 -2.13 -7.27 -14.90
CA ALA A 132 -0.72 -7.05 -14.62
C ALA A 132 -0.27 -7.76 -13.33
N MET A 133 -0.99 -8.80 -12.89
CA MET A 133 -0.63 -9.57 -11.71
C MET A 133 0.24 -10.77 -12.09
N ILE A 134 1.35 -10.93 -11.37
CA ILE A 134 2.24 -12.09 -11.48
C ILE A 134 1.89 -13.06 -10.34
N PRO A 135 1.67 -14.36 -10.62
CA PRO A 135 1.47 -15.36 -9.56
C PRO A 135 2.64 -15.37 -8.57
N SER A 136 2.33 -15.44 -7.27
CA SER A 136 3.34 -15.34 -6.21
C SER A 136 4.43 -16.40 -6.34
N GLU A 137 4.05 -17.62 -6.72
CA GLU A 137 4.96 -18.75 -6.95
C GLU A 137 5.91 -18.57 -8.14
N SER A 138 5.58 -17.65 -9.06
CA SER A 138 6.41 -17.34 -10.24
C SER A 138 7.47 -16.28 -9.97
N VAL A 139 7.45 -15.66 -8.78
CA VAL A 139 8.40 -14.60 -8.43
C VAL A 139 9.75 -15.20 -8.02
N PRO A 140 10.86 -14.86 -8.72
CA PRO A 140 12.18 -15.33 -8.32
C PRO A 140 12.54 -14.90 -6.90
N GLU A 141 13.12 -15.82 -6.12
CA GLU A 141 13.39 -15.59 -4.70
C GLU A 141 14.30 -14.37 -4.45
N ALA A 142 15.35 -14.21 -5.24
CA ALA A 142 16.25 -13.05 -5.12
C ALA A 142 15.51 -11.71 -5.30
N LEU A 143 14.60 -11.65 -6.28
CA LEU A 143 13.78 -10.46 -6.54
C LEU A 143 12.75 -10.24 -5.42
N ARG A 144 12.14 -11.32 -4.93
CA ARG A 144 11.21 -11.26 -3.78
C ARG A 144 11.89 -10.68 -2.54
N LEU A 145 13.09 -11.16 -2.20
CA LEU A 145 13.86 -10.69 -1.04
C LEU A 145 14.26 -9.22 -1.17
N ALA A 146 14.75 -8.80 -2.34
CA ALA A 146 15.07 -7.40 -2.59
C ALA A 146 13.85 -6.49 -2.47
N ILE A 147 12.71 -6.90 -3.04
CA ILE A 147 11.45 -6.14 -2.95
C ILE A 147 10.96 -6.08 -1.49
N ARG A 148 10.99 -7.19 -0.75
CA ARG A 148 10.62 -7.20 0.68
C ARG A 148 11.50 -6.26 1.50
N GLY A 149 12.81 -6.24 1.23
CA GLY A 149 13.75 -5.32 1.84
C GLY A 149 13.31 -3.86 1.66
N VAL A 150 13.02 -3.49 0.42
CA VAL A 150 12.59 -2.12 0.07
C VAL A 150 11.23 -1.74 0.65
N LEU A 151 10.27 -2.68 0.66
CA LEU A 151 8.88 -2.38 1.06
C LEU A 151 8.68 -2.44 2.57
N PHE A 152 9.37 -3.35 3.29
CA PHE A 152 8.97 -3.74 4.65
C PHE A 152 10.12 -3.78 5.65
N THR A 153 11.36 -3.56 5.22
CA THR A 153 12.50 -3.47 6.12
C THR A 153 12.92 -2.02 6.32
N ARG A 154 12.92 -1.58 7.57
CA ARG A 154 13.23 -0.18 7.89
C ARG A 154 14.67 0.18 7.48
N ARG A 155 14.82 1.26 6.69
CA ARG A 155 16.08 1.91 6.33
C ARG A 155 17.10 0.97 5.69
N ASP A 156 16.64 0.14 4.77
CA ASP A 156 17.50 -0.77 4.01
C ASP A 156 17.94 -0.12 2.69
N GLU A 157 19.02 0.65 2.73
CA GLU A 157 19.62 1.27 1.54
C GLU A 157 20.19 0.21 0.60
N GLU A 158 20.79 -0.87 1.15
CA GLU A 158 21.36 -1.98 0.36
C GLU A 158 20.29 -2.71 -0.44
N ALA A 159 19.09 -2.91 0.14
CA ALA A 159 17.96 -3.50 -0.58
C ALA A 159 17.50 -2.64 -1.76
N THR A 160 17.54 -1.32 -1.60
CA THR A 160 17.18 -0.39 -2.68
C THR A 160 18.18 -0.48 -3.83
N GLU A 161 19.48 -0.47 -3.54
CA GLU A 161 20.54 -0.62 -4.54
C GLU A 161 20.46 -1.98 -5.24
N LEU A 162 20.26 -3.05 -4.49
CA LEU A 162 20.07 -4.40 -5.02
C LEU A 162 18.87 -4.48 -5.95
N LEU A 163 17.73 -3.91 -5.56
CA LEU A 163 16.52 -3.91 -6.39
C LEU A 163 16.73 -3.12 -7.69
N ILE A 164 17.42 -1.99 -7.63
CA ILE A 164 17.77 -1.20 -8.82
C ILE A 164 18.65 -2.01 -9.76
N ALA A 165 19.69 -2.69 -9.24
CA ALA A 165 20.59 -3.53 -10.03
C ALA A 165 19.85 -4.69 -10.70
N LEU A 166 18.98 -5.40 -9.96
CA LEU A 166 18.16 -6.48 -10.51
C LEU A 166 17.16 -5.98 -11.56
N ALA A 167 16.56 -4.81 -11.34
CA ALA A 167 15.64 -4.19 -12.29
C ALA A 167 16.35 -3.87 -13.63
N GLU A 168 17.57 -3.37 -13.58
CA GLU A 168 18.37 -3.08 -14.77
C GLU A 168 18.79 -4.36 -15.51
N GLU A 169 19.22 -5.39 -14.79
CA GLU A 169 19.54 -6.69 -15.38
C GLU A 169 18.33 -7.30 -16.11
N ILE A 170 17.16 -7.26 -15.50
CA ILE A 170 15.92 -7.75 -16.12
C ILE A 170 15.57 -6.93 -17.37
N ARG A 171 15.77 -5.62 -17.34
CA ARG A 171 15.52 -4.74 -18.49
C ARG A 171 16.43 -5.12 -19.65
N LEU A 172 17.73 -5.27 -19.41
CA LEU A 172 18.73 -5.62 -20.43
C LEU A 172 18.47 -7.00 -21.05
N ARG A 173 18.09 -7.99 -20.24
CA ARG A 173 17.72 -9.33 -20.76
C ARG A 173 16.54 -9.26 -21.71
N LYS A 174 15.48 -8.54 -21.34
CA LYS A 174 14.29 -8.37 -22.19
C LYS A 174 14.56 -7.58 -23.48
N GLU A 175 15.52 -6.68 -23.48
CA GLU A 175 15.94 -5.96 -24.69
C GLU A 175 16.73 -6.85 -25.64
N ALA A 176 17.54 -7.78 -25.09
CA ALA A 176 18.33 -8.73 -25.88
C ALA A 176 17.49 -9.86 -26.52
N GLU A 177 16.27 -10.12 -26.01
CA GLU A 177 15.33 -11.13 -26.51
C GLU A 177 14.39 -10.61 -27.62
N LYS A 178 14.44 -9.31 -27.96
CA LYS A 178 13.64 -8.66 -29.01
C LYS A 178 14.39 -8.54 -30.32
#